data_528554cda62976a75d92f641935923f4
#
_entry.id   528554cda62976a75d92f641935923f4
#
_cell.length_a   1.000
_cell.length_b   1.000
_cell.length_c   1.000
_cell.angle_alpha   90.00
_cell.angle_beta   90.00
_cell.angle_gamma   90.00
#
_symmetry.space_group_name_H-M   'P 1'
#
loop_
_entity.id
_entity.type
_entity.pdbx_description
1 polymer ?
#
loop_
_entity_poly.entity_id
_entity_poly.type
_entity_poly.pdbx_seq_one_letter_code
_entity_poly.pdbx_strand_id
1 'polypeptide(L)'
;FWATWCAPCKEEMPSLDKLQTIENLDNLKIFPVNIGNESIEKVQNFYKNLKIHNLEFFFDNPVTLAKMLSLRGIPTSVLFDKDGNEFARIIGSIDFEDKKFIEWLSIYN
;
A
#
# COMPACT_ATOMS: atom_id res chain seq x y z
N PHE A 1 -3.43 -3.19 0.55
CA PHE A 1 -4.35 -3.70 1.58
C PHE A 1 -3.55 -4.19 2.78
N TRP A 2 -3.93 -3.75 3.97
CA TRP A 2 -3.13 -3.94 5.17
C TRP A 2 -3.97 -3.89 6.44
N ALA A 3 -3.34 -4.25 7.58
CA ALA A 3 -3.92 -4.06 8.92
C ALA A 3 -2.78 -3.81 9.93
N THR A 4 -3.08 -3.16 11.03
CA THR A 4 -2.06 -2.85 12.05
C THR A 4 -1.50 -4.10 12.73
N TRP A 5 -2.31 -5.16 12.83
CA TRP A 5 -1.94 -6.42 13.47
C TRP A 5 -1.15 -7.35 12.53
N CYS A 6 -0.94 -6.95 11.30
CA CYS A 6 -0.25 -7.75 10.29
C CYS A 6 1.25 -7.40 10.32
N ALA A 7 2.08 -8.29 10.82
CA ALA A 7 3.52 -8.05 10.96
C ALA A 7 4.22 -7.73 9.63
N PRO A 8 4.01 -8.50 8.54
CA PRO A 8 4.62 -8.14 7.26
C PRO A 8 4.13 -6.80 6.71
N CYS A 9 2.87 -6.41 6.98
CA CYS A 9 2.36 -5.09 6.61
C CYS A 9 3.14 -3.99 7.32
N LYS A 10 3.38 -4.18 8.61
CA LYS A 10 4.14 -3.24 9.43
C LYS A 10 5.56 -3.06 8.90
N GLU A 11 6.18 -4.13 8.45
CA GLU A 11 7.54 -4.11 7.91
C GLU A 11 7.65 -3.30 6.62
N GLU A 12 6.66 -3.40 5.73
CA GLU A 12 6.75 -2.74 4.42
C GLU A 12 6.27 -1.29 4.41
N MET A 13 5.41 -0.89 5.35
CA MET A 13 4.79 0.44 5.32
C MET A 13 5.79 1.60 5.30
N PRO A 14 6.91 1.58 6.01
CA PRO A 14 7.88 2.67 5.91
C PRO A 14 8.49 2.81 4.52
N SER A 15 8.79 1.71 3.82
CA SER A 15 9.30 1.78 2.46
C SER A 15 8.22 2.26 1.48
N LEU A 16 6.98 1.87 1.69
CA LEU A 16 5.85 2.34 0.90
C LEU A 16 5.66 3.86 1.04
N ASP A 17 5.81 4.36 2.25
CA ASP A 17 5.74 5.79 2.54
C ASP A 17 6.79 6.56 1.73
N LYS A 18 8.01 6.06 1.68
CA LYS A 18 9.09 6.68 0.92
C LYS A 18 8.88 6.57 -0.59
N LEU A 19 8.28 5.49 -1.05
CA LEU A 19 7.96 5.30 -2.47
C LEU A 19 7.11 6.46 -3.00
N GLN A 20 6.18 6.98 -2.20
CA GLN A 20 5.33 8.10 -2.58
C GLN A 20 6.12 9.39 -2.86
N THR A 21 7.37 9.48 -2.40
CA THR A 21 8.22 10.67 -2.54
C THR A 21 9.26 10.56 -3.64
N ILE A 22 9.33 9.45 -4.36
CA ILE A 22 10.34 9.22 -5.41
C ILE A 22 10.04 10.11 -6.62
N GLU A 23 11.02 10.92 -7.02
CA GLU A 23 10.87 11.89 -8.11
C GLU A 23 10.51 11.24 -9.46
N ASN A 24 11.12 10.11 -9.76
CA ASN A 24 10.85 9.40 -11.02
C ASN A 24 9.48 8.74 -11.07
N LEU A 25 8.71 8.83 -9.99
CA LEU A 25 7.38 8.26 -9.84
C LEU A 25 6.36 9.33 -9.44
N ASP A 26 6.49 10.52 -10.00
CA ASP A 26 5.67 11.69 -9.64
C ASP A 26 4.19 11.53 -9.99
N ASN A 27 3.84 10.65 -10.91
CA ASN A 27 2.45 10.34 -11.24
C ASN A 27 1.86 9.20 -10.38
N LEU A 28 2.69 8.55 -9.58
CA LEU A 28 2.25 7.46 -8.72
C LEU A 28 1.32 7.97 -7.61
N LYS A 29 0.19 7.29 -7.44
CA LYS A 29 -0.72 7.50 -6.32
C LYS A 29 -0.84 6.21 -5.54
N ILE A 30 -0.55 6.27 -4.24
CA ILE A 30 -0.65 5.11 -3.35
C ILE A 30 -1.88 5.28 -2.47
N PHE A 31 -2.70 4.23 -2.41
CA PHE A 31 -3.91 4.20 -1.60
C PHE A 31 -3.80 3.04 -0.60
N PRO A 32 -3.25 3.28 0.61
CA PRO A 32 -3.20 2.23 1.63
C PRO A 32 -4.60 1.99 2.18
N VAL A 33 -5.15 0.82 1.92
CA VAL A 33 -6.52 0.48 2.32
C VAL A 33 -6.49 -0.48 3.51
N ASN A 34 -6.95 -0.01 4.67
CA ASN A 34 -7.03 -0.82 5.88
C ASN A 34 -8.24 -1.74 5.82
N ILE A 35 -8.02 -3.03 5.97
CA ILE A 35 -9.09 -4.05 5.98
C ILE A 35 -9.22 -4.74 7.33
N GLY A 36 -8.57 -4.21 8.36
CA GLY A 36 -8.56 -4.82 9.69
C GLY A 36 -9.77 -4.50 10.56
N ASN A 37 -10.76 -3.77 10.04
CA ASN A 37 -11.90 -3.26 10.80
C ASN A 37 -11.43 -2.44 12.01
N GLU A 38 -10.50 -1.52 11.74
CA GLU A 38 -9.83 -0.74 12.78
C GLU A 38 -10.30 0.70 12.78
N SER A 39 -10.22 1.36 13.95
CA SER A 39 -10.60 2.76 14.07
C SER A 39 -9.56 3.68 13.42
N ILE A 40 -10.01 4.89 13.06
CA ILE A 40 -9.11 5.94 12.57
C ILE A 40 -8.02 6.23 13.59
N GLU A 41 -8.38 6.30 14.87
CA GLU A 41 -7.42 6.55 15.95
C GLU A 41 -6.32 5.51 16.00
N LYS A 42 -6.67 4.24 15.87
CA LYS A 42 -5.70 3.14 15.87
C LYS A 42 -4.74 3.25 14.69
N VAL A 43 -5.24 3.58 13.51
CA VAL A 43 -4.40 3.76 12.31
C VAL A 43 -3.52 5.00 12.44
N GLN A 44 -4.05 6.09 12.99
CA GLN A 44 -3.26 7.30 13.25
C GLN A 44 -2.09 7.02 14.18
N ASN A 45 -2.34 6.28 15.26
CA ASN A 45 -1.28 5.90 16.21
C ASN A 45 -0.23 5.00 15.56
N PHE A 46 -0.66 4.09 14.71
CA PHE A 46 0.24 3.23 13.95
C PHE A 46 1.15 4.06 13.04
N TYR A 47 0.58 5.00 12.28
CA TYR A 47 1.34 5.89 11.41
C TYR A 47 2.32 6.75 12.20
N LYS A 48 1.88 7.28 13.33
CA LYS A 48 2.74 8.09 14.20
C LYS A 48 3.94 7.28 14.70
N ASN A 49 3.69 6.06 15.17
CA ASN A 49 4.75 5.21 15.73
C ASN A 49 5.77 4.79 14.67
N LEU A 50 5.34 4.60 13.43
CA LEU A 50 6.23 4.23 12.32
C LEU A 50 6.73 5.45 11.53
N LYS A 51 6.36 6.66 11.93
CA LYS A 51 6.77 7.90 11.26
C LYS A 51 6.36 7.94 9.79
N ILE A 52 5.15 7.50 9.50
CA ILE A 52 4.57 7.53 8.17
C ILE A 52 3.92 8.90 7.95
N HIS A 53 4.38 9.63 6.93
CA HIS A 53 3.97 11.02 6.70
C HIS A 53 3.39 11.29 5.32
N ASN A 54 3.60 10.41 4.36
CA ASN A 54 3.26 10.64 2.95
C ASN A 54 2.10 9.78 2.45
N LEU A 55 1.49 9.00 3.33
CA LEU A 55 0.37 8.13 3.01
C LEU A 55 -0.89 8.60 3.74
N GLU A 56 -2.01 8.58 3.03
CA GLU A 56 -3.31 8.89 3.61
C GLU A 56 -3.96 7.65 4.22
N PHE A 57 -5.17 7.82 4.78
CA PHE A 57 -5.94 6.73 5.38
C PHE A 57 -7.11 6.36 4.48
N PHE A 58 -7.25 5.07 4.17
CA PHE A 58 -8.41 4.54 3.47
C PHE A 58 -8.88 3.27 4.19
N PHE A 59 -10.17 3.03 4.20
CA PHE A 59 -10.76 1.92 4.92
C PHE A 59 -11.74 1.16 4.02
N ASP A 60 -11.68 -0.16 4.09
CA ASP A 60 -12.61 -1.06 3.41
C ASP A 60 -13.40 -1.82 4.48
N ASN A 61 -14.33 -1.14 5.15
CA ASN A 61 -15.15 -1.68 6.23
C ASN A 61 -16.64 -1.47 5.91
N PRO A 62 -17.44 -2.54 5.73
CA PRO A 62 -17.03 -3.96 5.70
C PRO A 62 -16.15 -4.28 4.48
N VAL A 63 -15.43 -5.38 4.56
CA VAL A 63 -14.48 -5.79 3.53
C VAL A 63 -15.23 -6.09 2.22
N THR A 64 -15.29 -5.10 1.33
CA THR A 64 -16.00 -5.17 0.06
C THR A 64 -15.04 -5.13 -1.12
N LEU A 65 -14.17 -4.13 -1.15
CA LEU A 65 -13.20 -3.95 -2.23
C LEU A 65 -12.21 -5.13 -2.30
N ALA A 66 -11.71 -5.57 -1.14
CA ALA A 66 -10.81 -6.71 -1.07
C ALA A 66 -11.48 -7.98 -1.64
N LYS A 67 -12.76 -8.18 -1.37
CA LYS A 67 -13.52 -9.30 -1.94
C LYS A 67 -13.69 -9.17 -3.44
N MET A 68 -14.02 -7.98 -3.92
CA MET A 68 -14.16 -7.71 -5.35
C MET A 68 -12.86 -7.99 -6.11
N LEU A 69 -11.72 -7.71 -5.49
CA LEU A 69 -10.40 -7.96 -6.08
C LEU A 69 -9.88 -9.37 -5.80
N SER A 70 -10.66 -10.20 -5.14
CA SER A 70 -10.30 -11.59 -4.82
C SER A 70 -8.98 -11.70 -4.05
N LEU A 71 -8.78 -10.85 -3.06
CA LEU A 71 -7.59 -10.90 -2.23
C LEU A 71 -7.56 -12.18 -1.40
N ARG A 72 -6.38 -12.79 -1.32
CA ARG A 72 -6.16 -14.03 -0.56
C ARG A 72 -5.50 -13.80 0.79
N GLY A 73 -5.03 -12.59 1.04
CA GLY A 73 -4.35 -12.27 2.29
C GLY A 73 -3.75 -10.88 2.24
N ILE A 74 -3.09 -10.48 3.32
CA ILE A 74 -2.42 -9.21 3.45
C ILE A 74 -0.97 -9.43 3.91
N PRO A 75 -0.04 -8.56 3.52
CA PRO A 75 -0.27 -7.45 2.61
C PRO A 75 -0.43 -7.93 1.16
N THR A 76 -1.26 -7.25 0.41
CA THR A 76 -1.35 -7.41 -1.04
C THR A 76 -1.39 -6.03 -1.66
N SER A 77 -0.58 -5.82 -2.68
CA SER A 77 -0.55 -4.58 -3.45
C SER A 77 -1.06 -4.86 -4.85
N VAL A 78 -2.10 -4.15 -5.25
CA VAL A 78 -2.70 -4.28 -6.58
C VAL A 78 -2.33 -3.02 -7.36
N LEU A 79 -1.71 -3.20 -8.51
CA LEU A 79 -1.18 -2.11 -9.31
C LEU A 79 -2.06 -1.89 -10.54
N PHE A 80 -2.51 -0.64 -10.69
CA PHE A 80 -3.35 -0.22 -11.82
C PHE A 80 -2.61 0.78 -12.68
N ASP A 81 -2.81 0.71 -13.98
CA ASP A 81 -2.31 1.72 -14.90
C ASP A 81 -3.21 2.97 -14.87
N LYS A 82 -2.85 3.99 -15.64
CA LYS A 82 -3.60 5.25 -15.69
C LYS A 82 -5.02 5.11 -16.24
N ASP A 83 -5.30 4.02 -16.94
CA ASP A 83 -6.62 3.74 -17.49
C ASP A 83 -7.49 2.90 -16.53
N GLY A 84 -6.96 2.58 -15.35
CA GLY A 84 -7.68 1.80 -14.35
C GLY A 84 -7.60 0.30 -14.53
N ASN A 85 -6.69 -0.19 -15.36
CA ASN A 85 -6.52 -1.62 -15.58
C ASN A 85 -5.44 -2.19 -14.66
N GLU A 86 -5.75 -3.28 -13.98
CA GLU A 86 -4.77 -3.98 -13.17
C GLU A 86 -3.70 -4.59 -14.07
N PHE A 87 -2.42 -4.25 -13.84
CA PHE A 87 -1.32 -4.81 -14.62
C PHE A 87 -0.35 -5.65 -13.79
N ALA A 88 -0.42 -5.59 -12.47
CA ALA A 88 0.42 -6.39 -11.60
C ALA A 88 -0.18 -6.51 -10.21
N ARG A 89 0.23 -7.54 -9.49
CA ARG A 89 -0.20 -7.76 -8.11
C ARG A 89 0.97 -8.34 -7.33
N ILE A 90 1.25 -7.77 -6.15
CA ILE A 90 2.30 -8.23 -5.27
C ILE A 90 1.64 -8.86 -4.05
N ILE A 91 1.87 -10.16 -3.87
CA ILE A 91 1.32 -10.91 -2.76
C ILE A 91 2.42 -11.07 -1.72
N GLY A 92 2.19 -10.54 -0.52
CA GLY A 92 3.19 -10.52 0.53
C GLY A 92 3.96 -9.20 0.56
N SER A 93 4.85 -9.07 1.55
CA SER A 93 5.63 -7.85 1.74
C SER A 93 6.86 -7.82 0.85
N ILE A 94 7.20 -6.61 0.39
CA ILE A 94 8.46 -6.35 -0.30
C ILE A 94 9.07 -5.06 0.26
N ASP A 95 10.33 -4.84 -0.07
CA ASP A 95 10.96 -3.56 0.16
C ASP A 95 10.67 -2.64 -1.04
N PHE A 96 9.78 -1.67 -0.84
CA PHE A 96 9.39 -0.74 -1.89
C PHE A 96 10.48 0.27 -2.25
N GLU A 97 11.59 0.30 -1.50
CA GLU A 97 12.76 1.11 -1.84
C GLU A 97 13.77 0.34 -2.72
N ASP A 98 13.49 -0.92 -3.03
CA ASP A 98 14.37 -1.72 -3.89
C ASP A 98 14.53 -1.06 -5.25
N LYS A 99 15.79 -0.87 -5.68
CA LYS A 99 16.12 -0.18 -6.92
C LYS A 99 15.49 -0.84 -8.15
N LYS A 100 15.55 -2.15 -8.23
CA LYS A 100 15.02 -2.88 -9.38
C LYS A 100 13.50 -2.74 -9.47
N PHE A 101 12.84 -2.76 -8.32
CA PHE A 101 11.40 -2.54 -8.27
C PHE A 101 11.05 -1.12 -8.75
N ILE A 102 11.76 -0.11 -8.26
CA ILE A 102 11.53 1.29 -8.63
C ILE A 102 11.78 1.49 -10.13
N GLU A 103 12.86 0.92 -10.68
CA GLU A 103 13.16 0.99 -12.10
C GLU A 103 12.05 0.36 -12.94
N TRP A 104 11.57 -0.82 -12.53
CA TRP A 104 10.47 -1.49 -13.21
C TRP A 104 9.20 -0.65 -13.15
N LEU A 105 8.86 -0.14 -11.97
CA LEU A 105 7.65 0.65 -11.78
C LEU A 105 7.69 1.95 -12.59
N SER A 106 8.86 2.55 -12.75
CA SER A 106 9.02 3.81 -13.49
C SER A 106 8.62 3.70 -14.97
N ILE A 107 8.63 2.49 -15.52
CA ILE A 107 8.16 2.24 -16.89
C ILE A 107 6.70 2.63 -17.05
N TYR A 108 5.92 2.51 -16.00
CA TYR A 108 4.48 2.80 -16.00
C TYR A 108 4.13 4.22 -15.56
N ASN A 109 5.13 5.02 -15.20
CA ASN A 109 4.90 6.40 -14.75
C ASN A 109 4.49 7.32 -15.94
#